data_0140e8c218d44ae6bfd944ccd86dd6e9
#
_entry.id   0140e8c218d44ae6bfd944ccd86dd6e9
#
_cell.length_a   1.000
_cell.length_b   1.000
_cell.length_c   1.000
_cell.angle_alpha   90.00
_cell.angle_beta   90.00
_cell.angle_gamma   90.00
#
_symmetry.space_group_name_H-M   'P 1'
#
loop_
_entity.id
_entity.type
_entity.pdbx_description
1 polymer ?
#
loop_
_entity_poly.entity_id
_entity_poly.type
_entity_poly.pdbx_seq_one_letter_code
_entity_poly.pdbx_strand_id
1 'polypeptide(L)'
;WAREPSARRQFELLQPLNPAHPLRAFHAGNRYSLPIQRPAFQHALHDFYRTFYHAGNISLSLVGPVPEDELLALAERYTEPFATGPVKAQNRPPALLPNGETVYQQLDDQSLNLLFAFEQLPEASSTALEFLCRRINADKPGGLIAYLREQQLCTGLKAEVLYQFEGQALLHIAFSAAGNMTQNATPVREAFYDWLAYFNTQQNHPALRNEFQWLRQRQLEVSSALELARADCEQRVPGLSDQAVAALAGLLQQMLPPVQPAAGHA
;
A
#
# COMPACT_ATOMS: atom_id res chain seq x y z
N TRP A 1 -4.82 -14.56 -17.90
CA TRP A 1 -4.91 -13.62 -16.80
C TRP A 1 -6.37 -13.20 -16.51
N ALA A 2 -7.14 -12.71 -17.49
CA ALA A 2 -8.54 -12.29 -17.30
C ALA A 2 -9.50 -13.41 -16.81
N ARG A 3 -9.09 -14.66 -16.89
CA ARG A 3 -9.85 -15.82 -16.38
C ARG A 3 -9.42 -16.21 -14.96
N GLU A 4 -8.37 -15.61 -14.45
CA GLU A 4 -7.86 -15.90 -13.11
C GLU A 4 -8.74 -15.25 -12.04
N PRO A 5 -9.25 -16.01 -11.06
CA PRO A 5 -10.16 -15.48 -10.03
C PRO A 5 -9.53 -14.34 -9.19
N SER A 6 -8.23 -14.40 -8.93
CA SER A 6 -7.49 -13.36 -8.19
C SER A 6 -7.49 -12.02 -8.93
N ALA A 7 -7.24 -12.04 -10.25
CA ALA A 7 -7.23 -10.85 -11.07
C ALA A 7 -8.62 -10.18 -11.19
N ARG A 8 -9.67 -11.00 -11.25
CA ARG A 8 -11.05 -10.50 -11.25
C ARG A 8 -11.39 -9.83 -9.92
N ARG A 9 -11.09 -10.48 -8.80
CA ARG A 9 -11.32 -9.91 -7.47
C ARG A 9 -10.58 -8.59 -7.29
N GLN A 10 -9.31 -8.52 -7.72
CA GLN A 10 -8.56 -7.27 -7.66
C GLN A 10 -9.20 -6.18 -8.51
N PHE A 11 -9.66 -6.50 -9.71
CA PHE A 11 -10.36 -5.54 -10.56
C PHE A 11 -11.67 -5.07 -9.94
N GLU A 12 -12.48 -5.98 -9.41
CA GLU A 12 -13.74 -5.68 -8.73
C GLU A 12 -13.51 -4.81 -7.49
N LEU A 13 -12.44 -5.10 -6.74
CA LEU A 13 -12.04 -4.33 -5.55
C LEU A 13 -11.75 -2.86 -5.85
N LEU A 14 -11.24 -2.56 -7.05
CA LEU A 14 -10.88 -1.19 -7.46
C LEU A 14 -12.01 -0.44 -8.19
N GLN A 15 -13.15 -1.08 -8.46
CA GLN A 15 -14.26 -0.45 -9.21
C GLN A 15 -14.92 0.75 -8.49
N PRO A 16 -15.00 0.82 -7.15
CA PRO A 16 -15.52 2.00 -6.45
C PRO A 16 -14.64 3.25 -6.57
N LEU A 17 -13.38 3.12 -7.01
CA LEU A 17 -12.50 4.28 -7.19
C LEU A 17 -13.05 5.25 -8.22
N ASN A 18 -12.62 6.50 -8.11
CA ASN A 18 -12.93 7.56 -9.07
C ASN A 18 -12.66 7.10 -10.51
N PRO A 19 -13.64 7.17 -11.41
CA PRO A 19 -13.48 6.76 -12.81
C PRO A 19 -12.32 7.43 -13.55
N ALA A 20 -11.95 8.64 -13.14
CA ALA A 20 -10.83 9.38 -13.71
C ALA A 20 -9.47 8.94 -13.13
N HIS A 21 -9.44 8.14 -12.04
CA HIS A 21 -8.19 7.73 -11.42
C HIS A 21 -7.54 6.55 -12.17
N PRO A 22 -6.26 6.64 -12.55
CA PRO A 22 -5.58 5.60 -13.33
C PRO A 22 -5.59 4.22 -12.65
N LEU A 23 -5.54 4.17 -11.31
CA LEU A 23 -5.56 2.92 -10.54
C LEU A 23 -6.82 2.08 -10.78
N ARG A 24 -7.95 2.71 -11.11
CA ARG A 24 -9.20 2.01 -11.42
C ARG A 24 -9.15 1.24 -12.73
N ALA A 25 -8.26 1.65 -13.63
CA ALA A 25 -8.15 1.04 -14.94
C ALA A 25 -7.68 -0.42 -14.84
N PHE A 26 -8.09 -1.23 -15.79
CA PHE A 26 -7.62 -2.60 -15.92
C PHE A 26 -6.13 -2.60 -16.32
N HIS A 27 -5.26 -3.11 -15.42
CA HIS A 27 -3.81 -3.02 -15.58
C HIS A 27 -3.19 -3.99 -16.58
N ALA A 28 -3.94 -5.02 -17.00
CA ALA A 28 -3.46 -5.95 -18.00
C ALA A 28 -4.30 -5.85 -19.27
N GLY A 29 -3.62 -5.65 -20.39
CA GLY A 29 -4.26 -5.69 -21.68
C GLY A 29 -4.38 -7.10 -22.26
N ASN A 30 -5.13 -7.22 -23.33
CA ASN A 30 -5.20 -8.40 -24.16
C ASN A 30 -5.21 -7.99 -25.64
N ARG A 31 -5.15 -8.96 -26.55
CA ARG A 31 -5.11 -8.69 -28.00
C ARG A 31 -6.27 -7.84 -28.57
N TYR A 32 -7.37 -7.74 -27.83
CA TYR A 32 -8.54 -6.96 -28.24
C TYR A 32 -8.51 -5.54 -27.67
N SER A 33 -7.96 -5.36 -26.46
CA SER A 33 -7.83 -4.06 -25.82
C SER A 33 -6.53 -3.33 -26.14
N LEU A 34 -5.47 -4.08 -26.57
CA LEU A 34 -4.19 -3.52 -26.98
C LEU A 34 -3.99 -3.73 -28.49
N PRO A 35 -4.25 -2.72 -29.31
CA PRO A 35 -4.11 -2.83 -30.76
C PRO A 35 -2.64 -2.74 -31.19
N ILE A 36 -1.80 -3.68 -30.73
CA ILE A 36 -0.35 -3.68 -30.85
C ILE A 36 0.13 -3.52 -32.29
N GLN A 37 -0.59 -4.08 -33.24
CA GLN A 37 -0.22 -4.03 -34.68
C GLN A 37 -0.60 -2.71 -35.37
N ARG A 38 -1.33 -1.82 -34.70
CA ARG A 38 -1.73 -0.54 -35.29
C ARG A 38 -0.56 0.45 -35.25
N PRO A 39 -0.24 1.14 -36.37
CA PRO A 39 0.83 2.13 -36.40
C PRO A 39 0.71 3.21 -35.31
N ALA A 40 -0.52 3.69 -35.07
CA ALA A 40 -0.78 4.69 -34.03
C ALA A 40 -0.39 4.19 -32.62
N PHE A 41 -0.64 2.91 -32.30
CA PHE A 41 -0.19 2.32 -31.04
C PHE A 41 1.33 2.23 -30.97
N GLN A 42 1.98 1.81 -32.04
CA GLN A 42 3.44 1.71 -32.10
C GLN A 42 4.09 3.10 -31.95
N HIS A 43 3.57 4.13 -32.61
CA HIS A 43 4.06 5.49 -32.45
C HIS A 43 3.88 5.97 -31.00
N ALA A 44 2.72 5.80 -30.41
CA ALA A 44 2.46 6.19 -29.01
C ALA A 44 3.39 5.45 -28.02
N LEU A 45 3.68 4.17 -28.26
CA LEU A 45 4.62 3.40 -27.45
C LEU A 45 6.05 3.91 -27.57
N HIS A 46 6.50 4.23 -28.79
CA HIS A 46 7.81 4.83 -29.02
C HIS A 46 7.93 6.23 -28.40
N ASP A 47 6.90 7.05 -28.50
CA ASP A 47 6.88 8.37 -27.90
C ASP A 47 6.90 8.30 -26.37
N PHE A 48 6.15 7.34 -25.79
CA PHE A 48 6.19 7.06 -24.37
C PHE A 48 7.62 6.63 -23.93
N TYR A 49 8.22 5.70 -24.65
CA TYR A 49 9.58 5.25 -24.37
C TYR A 49 10.58 6.41 -24.40
N ARG A 50 10.59 7.21 -25.46
CA ARG A 50 11.49 8.37 -25.60
C ARG A 50 11.25 9.42 -24.49
N THR A 51 10.00 9.60 -24.08
CA THR A 51 9.64 10.60 -23.09
C THR A 51 10.07 10.22 -21.67
N PHE A 52 10.05 8.93 -21.34
CA PHE A 52 10.22 8.48 -19.96
C PHE A 52 11.48 7.63 -19.73
N TYR A 53 12.02 6.96 -20.76
CA TYR A 53 13.19 6.10 -20.65
C TYR A 53 14.47 6.88 -20.95
N HIS A 54 14.88 7.73 -20.01
CA HIS A 54 16.13 8.49 -20.08
C HIS A 54 16.73 8.66 -18.68
N ALA A 55 18.02 8.96 -18.59
CA ALA A 55 18.76 9.02 -17.34
C ALA A 55 18.15 9.91 -16.28
N GLY A 56 17.49 11.03 -16.66
CA GLY A 56 16.83 11.94 -15.71
C GLY A 56 15.63 11.33 -14.98
N ASN A 57 15.03 10.24 -15.49
CA ASN A 57 13.87 9.56 -14.86
C ASN A 57 14.25 8.21 -14.24
N ILE A 58 15.52 7.84 -14.23
CA ILE A 58 15.98 6.53 -13.74
C ILE A 58 16.75 6.73 -12.45
N SER A 59 16.38 6.01 -11.41
CA SER A 59 17.19 5.82 -10.21
C SER A 59 17.76 4.42 -10.22
N LEU A 60 19.07 4.30 -9.94
CA LEU A 60 19.79 3.05 -9.92
C LEU A 60 20.33 2.79 -8.52
N SER A 61 20.03 1.63 -7.96
CA SER A 61 20.65 1.13 -6.75
C SER A 61 21.40 -0.16 -7.05
N LEU A 62 22.65 -0.22 -6.60
CA LEU A 62 23.53 -1.38 -6.76
C LEU A 62 23.96 -1.88 -5.38
N VAL A 63 23.74 -3.17 -5.15
CA VAL A 63 24.16 -3.86 -3.93
C VAL A 63 24.92 -5.13 -4.32
N GLY A 64 26.14 -5.28 -3.83
CA GLY A 64 26.96 -6.44 -4.14
C GLY A 64 28.14 -6.61 -3.20
N PRO A 65 28.84 -7.75 -3.25
CA PRO A 65 29.98 -8.05 -2.39
C PRO A 65 31.31 -7.52 -2.95
N VAL A 66 31.26 -6.41 -3.70
CA VAL A 66 32.44 -5.78 -4.31
C VAL A 66 32.60 -4.36 -3.76
N PRO A 67 33.81 -3.77 -3.82
CA PRO A 67 34.07 -2.41 -3.38
C PRO A 67 33.20 -1.37 -4.11
N GLU A 68 32.96 -0.23 -3.45
CA GLU A 68 32.10 0.83 -3.96
C GLU A 68 32.57 1.40 -5.31
N ASP A 69 33.89 1.54 -5.49
CA ASP A 69 34.50 2.00 -6.74
C ASP A 69 34.22 1.05 -7.91
N GLU A 70 34.20 -0.26 -7.67
CA GLU A 70 33.83 -1.25 -8.69
C GLU A 70 32.34 -1.15 -9.03
N LEU A 71 31.46 -0.95 -8.02
CA LEU A 71 30.03 -0.73 -8.25
C LEU A 71 29.79 0.54 -9.05
N LEU A 72 30.52 1.62 -8.75
CA LEU A 72 30.45 2.88 -9.48
C LEU A 72 30.86 2.70 -10.94
N ALA A 73 31.97 2.03 -11.19
CA ALA A 73 32.45 1.74 -12.56
C ALA A 73 31.42 0.89 -13.35
N LEU A 74 30.77 -0.06 -12.71
CA LEU A 74 29.68 -0.82 -13.31
C LEU A 74 28.48 0.09 -13.62
N ALA A 75 28.09 0.97 -12.70
CA ALA A 75 27.01 1.93 -12.92
C ALA A 75 27.30 2.81 -14.14
N GLU A 76 28.45 3.44 -14.19
CA GLU A 76 28.88 4.30 -15.31
C GLU A 76 28.84 3.55 -16.64
N ARG A 77 29.41 2.34 -16.69
CA ARG A 77 29.44 1.51 -17.89
C ARG A 77 28.05 1.14 -18.42
N TYR A 78 27.14 0.77 -17.54
CA TYR A 78 25.80 0.31 -17.95
C TYR A 78 24.80 1.44 -18.13
N THR A 79 25.07 2.63 -17.61
CA THR A 79 24.21 3.81 -17.80
C THR A 79 24.63 4.69 -18.98
N GLU A 80 25.86 4.55 -19.49
CA GLU A 80 26.34 5.29 -20.65
C GLU A 80 25.39 5.29 -21.87
N PRO A 81 24.69 4.18 -22.22
CA PRO A 81 23.78 4.18 -23.35
C PRO A 81 22.46 4.94 -23.12
N PHE A 82 22.15 5.35 -21.89
CA PHE A 82 20.89 6.05 -21.63
C PHE A 82 20.98 7.50 -22.11
N ALA A 83 19.98 7.89 -22.90
CA ALA A 83 19.85 9.28 -23.33
C ALA A 83 19.68 10.20 -22.12
N THR A 84 20.25 11.39 -22.17
CA THR A 84 19.97 12.43 -21.18
C THR A 84 18.65 13.11 -21.54
N GLY A 85 17.85 13.47 -20.51
CA GLY A 85 16.60 14.16 -20.71
C GLY A 85 16.15 14.91 -19.43
N PRO A 86 15.29 15.91 -19.56
CA PRO A 86 14.77 16.63 -18.39
C PRO A 86 13.82 15.72 -17.60
N VAL A 87 13.93 15.78 -16.28
CA VAL A 87 12.93 15.15 -15.41
C VAL A 87 11.56 15.75 -15.71
N LYS A 88 10.62 14.91 -16.10
CA LYS A 88 9.27 15.36 -16.37
C LYS A 88 8.48 15.37 -15.06
N ALA A 89 7.99 16.53 -14.68
CA ALA A 89 7.11 16.65 -13.53
C ALA A 89 5.87 15.74 -13.73
N GLN A 90 5.59 14.93 -12.72
CA GLN A 90 4.39 14.11 -12.72
C GLN A 90 3.20 14.95 -12.26
N ASN A 91 2.08 14.80 -12.95
CA ASN A 91 0.85 15.44 -12.53
C ASN A 91 0.28 14.68 -11.32
N ARG A 92 -0.22 15.43 -10.34
CA ARG A 92 -0.95 14.83 -9.24
C ARG A 92 -2.18 14.10 -9.78
N PRO A 93 -2.40 12.84 -9.41
CA PRO A 93 -3.56 12.09 -9.86
C PRO A 93 -4.86 12.68 -9.26
N PRO A 94 -6.01 12.43 -9.89
CA PRO A 94 -7.32 12.75 -9.32
C PRO A 94 -7.52 12.11 -7.94
N ALA A 95 -8.51 12.59 -7.17
CA ALA A 95 -8.86 11.97 -5.90
C ALA A 95 -9.18 10.47 -6.08
N LEU A 96 -8.76 9.65 -5.12
CA LEU A 96 -8.96 8.19 -5.14
C LEU A 96 -10.45 7.82 -5.15
N LEU A 97 -11.23 8.46 -4.27
CA LEU A 97 -12.67 8.23 -4.18
C LEU A 97 -13.47 9.45 -4.66
N PRO A 98 -14.65 9.23 -5.25
CA PRO A 98 -15.53 10.32 -5.59
C PRO A 98 -16.13 10.96 -4.33
N ASN A 99 -16.62 12.20 -4.44
CA ASN A 99 -17.45 12.88 -3.43
C ASN A 99 -16.79 13.08 -2.04
N GLY A 100 -15.45 12.98 -1.92
CA GLY A 100 -14.75 13.18 -0.66
C GLY A 100 -14.90 12.02 0.34
N GLU A 101 -15.35 10.86 -0.11
CA GLU A 101 -15.34 9.65 0.70
C GLU A 101 -13.92 9.24 1.06
N THR A 102 -13.73 8.63 2.23
CA THR A 102 -12.42 8.18 2.73
C THR A 102 -12.33 6.67 2.90
N VAL A 103 -13.47 5.99 2.88
CA VAL A 103 -13.53 4.54 3.03
C VAL A 103 -14.70 3.97 2.22
N TYR A 104 -14.49 2.81 1.62
CA TYR A 104 -15.56 1.97 1.10
C TYR A 104 -15.38 0.53 1.54
N GLN A 105 -16.47 -0.22 1.53
CA GLN A 105 -16.45 -1.63 1.85
C GLN A 105 -17.03 -2.47 0.72
N GLN A 106 -16.47 -3.66 0.57
CA GLN A 106 -17.00 -4.71 -0.29
C GLN A 106 -17.21 -5.97 0.54
N LEU A 107 -18.40 -6.53 0.45
CA LEU A 107 -18.82 -7.66 1.26
C LEU A 107 -19.40 -8.75 0.37
N ASP A 108 -18.95 -9.97 0.58
CA ASP A 108 -19.54 -11.19 0.04
C ASP A 108 -19.60 -12.27 1.14
N ASP A 109 -20.04 -13.47 0.80
CA ASP A 109 -20.18 -14.56 1.77
C ASP A 109 -18.82 -15.08 2.28
N GLN A 110 -17.73 -14.80 1.58
CA GLN A 110 -16.39 -15.30 1.90
C GLN A 110 -15.51 -14.24 2.57
N SER A 111 -15.77 -12.96 2.30
CA SER A 111 -14.87 -11.88 2.72
C SER A 111 -15.58 -10.57 3.01
N LEU A 112 -14.98 -9.82 3.94
CA LEU A 112 -15.21 -8.39 4.12
C LEU A 112 -13.91 -7.66 3.77
N ASN A 113 -14.00 -6.73 2.84
CA ASN A 113 -12.89 -5.88 2.41
C ASN A 113 -13.18 -4.44 2.80
N LEU A 114 -12.27 -3.82 3.54
CA LEU A 114 -12.30 -2.40 3.88
C LEU A 114 -11.14 -1.72 3.13
N LEU A 115 -11.45 -0.66 2.40
CA LEU A 115 -10.48 0.11 1.66
C LEU A 115 -10.50 1.55 2.14
N PHE A 116 -9.38 1.99 2.70
CA PHE A 116 -9.19 3.35 3.19
C PHE A 116 -8.39 4.13 2.16
N ALA A 117 -8.99 5.19 1.64
CA ALA A 117 -8.37 6.10 0.70
C ALA A 117 -7.86 7.34 1.44
N PHE A 118 -6.57 7.57 1.36
CA PHE A 118 -5.91 8.72 1.97
C PHE A 118 -5.48 9.70 0.89
N GLU A 119 -5.66 10.98 1.20
CA GLU A 119 -5.24 12.10 0.38
C GLU A 119 -4.28 13.00 1.17
N GLN A 120 -3.37 13.67 0.46
CA GLN A 120 -2.45 14.67 1.06
C GLN A 120 -1.59 14.14 2.22
N LEU A 121 -1.13 12.91 2.10
CA LEU A 121 -0.27 12.29 3.10
C LEU A 121 1.12 12.95 3.13
N PRO A 122 1.72 13.14 4.32
CA PRO A 122 3.11 13.56 4.45
C PRO A 122 4.09 12.48 3.97
N GLU A 123 5.33 12.87 3.64
CA GLU A 123 6.37 11.95 3.12
C GLU A 123 6.64 10.74 4.02
N ALA A 124 6.61 10.90 5.34
CA ALA A 124 6.85 9.82 6.30
C ALA A 124 5.71 8.77 6.39
N SER A 125 4.61 8.95 5.66
CA SER A 125 3.44 8.06 5.72
C SER A 125 3.70 6.66 5.19
N SER A 126 4.69 6.47 4.33
CA SER A 126 5.07 5.14 3.83
C SER A 126 5.46 4.20 4.99
N THR A 127 6.36 4.66 5.85
CA THR A 127 6.79 3.90 7.03
C THR A 127 5.66 3.72 8.05
N ALA A 128 4.81 4.74 8.21
CA ALA A 128 3.64 4.68 9.09
C ALA A 128 2.62 3.62 8.63
N LEU A 129 2.33 3.57 7.33
CA LEU A 129 1.45 2.57 6.73
C LEU A 129 2.02 1.16 6.85
N GLU A 130 3.33 0.99 6.61
CA GLU A 130 3.99 -0.30 6.82
C GLU A 130 3.89 -0.77 8.28
N PHE A 131 4.16 0.13 9.22
CA PHE A 131 4.01 -0.17 10.64
C PHE A 131 2.59 -0.59 10.99
N LEU A 132 1.60 0.16 10.52
CA LEU A 132 0.18 -0.15 10.73
C LEU A 132 -0.20 -1.51 10.13
N CYS A 133 0.19 -1.81 8.89
CA CYS A 133 -0.04 -3.11 8.27
C CYS A 133 0.58 -4.25 9.08
N ARG A 134 1.81 -4.10 9.54
CA ARG A 134 2.47 -5.10 10.40
C ARG A 134 1.73 -5.32 11.71
N ARG A 135 1.18 -4.27 12.30
CA ARG A 135 0.40 -4.36 13.55
C ARG A 135 -0.93 -5.07 13.34
N ILE A 136 -1.64 -4.76 12.27
CA ILE A 136 -2.91 -5.42 11.91
C ILE A 136 -2.67 -6.90 11.59
N ASN A 137 -1.60 -7.20 10.82
CA ASN A 137 -1.25 -8.57 10.41
C ASN A 137 -0.61 -9.42 11.52
N ALA A 138 -0.35 -8.85 12.70
CA ALA A 138 0.34 -9.56 13.77
C ALA A 138 -0.53 -10.70 14.33
N ASP A 139 -0.17 -11.93 13.99
CA ASP A 139 -0.82 -13.14 14.50
C ASP A 139 -0.15 -13.57 15.82
N LYS A 140 -0.54 -12.90 16.91
CA LYS A 140 -0.03 -13.15 18.24
C LYS A 140 -1.15 -13.08 19.28
N PRO A 141 -1.00 -13.77 20.45
CA PRO A 141 -1.98 -13.68 21.53
C PRO A 141 -2.31 -12.23 21.90
N GLY A 142 -3.60 -11.93 22.05
CA GLY A 142 -4.10 -10.59 22.30
C GLY A 142 -4.14 -9.67 21.06
N GLY A 143 -3.76 -10.18 19.86
CA GLY A 143 -3.93 -9.47 18.60
C GLY A 143 -5.33 -9.60 18.03
N LEU A 144 -5.65 -8.72 17.06
CA LEU A 144 -6.97 -8.68 16.44
C LEU A 144 -7.37 -10.04 15.81
N ILE A 145 -6.49 -10.65 15.01
CA ILE A 145 -6.81 -11.91 14.35
C ILE A 145 -7.00 -13.06 15.34
N ALA A 146 -6.21 -13.10 16.44
CA ALA A 146 -6.38 -14.10 17.49
C ALA A 146 -7.78 -13.99 18.12
N TYR A 147 -8.20 -12.76 18.48
CA TYR A 147 -9.53 -12.50 19.00
C TYR A 147 -10.64 -12.92 18.02
N LEU A 148 -10.53 -12.52 16.74
CA LEU A 148 -11.55 -12.85 15.74
C LEU A 148 -11.67 -14.37 15.49
N ARG A 149 -10.57 -15.12 15.60
CA ARG A 149 -10.58 -16.59 15.52
C ARG A 149 -11.21 -17.23 16.76
N GLU A 150 -10.88 -16.76 17.95
CA GLU A 150 -11.49 -17.24 19.21
C GLU A 150 -13.00 -17.05 19.20
N GLN A 151 -13.49 -15.93 18.65
CA GLN A 151 -14.92 -15.64 18.49
C GLN A 151 -15.54 -16.35 17.27
N GLN A 152 -14.78 -17.14 16.51
CA GLN A 152 -15.22 -17.82 15.28
C GLN A 152 -15.79 -16.87 14.20
N LEU A 153 -15.33 -15.63 14.18
CA LEU A 153 -15.76 -14.60 13.23
C LEU A 153 -14.97 -14.62 11.93
N CYS A 154 -13.66 -14.85 12.02
CA CYS A 154 -12.74 -14.88 10.88
C CYS A 154 -11.74 -16.04 10.96
N THR A 155 -11.30 -16.53 9.81
CA THR A 155 -10.16 -17.45 9.66
C THR A 155 -8.87 -16.73 9.30
N GLY A 156 -8.96 -15.57 8.66
CA GLY A 156 -7.81 -14.81 8.20
C GLY A 156 -8.06 -13.30 8.21
N LEU A 157 -6.95 -12.58 8.32
CA LEU A 157 -6.89 -11.12 8.24
C LEU A 157 -5.63 -10.75 7.48
N LYS A 158 -5.76 -9.85 6.51
CA LYS A 158 -4.63 -9.30 5.75
C LYS A 158 -4.80 -7.80 5.57
N ALA A 159 -3.80 -7.02 5.95
CA ALA A 159 -3.69 -5.61 5.64
C ALA A 159 -2.52 -5.37 4.69
N GLU A 160 -2.73 -4.61 3.64
CA GLU A 160 -1.71 -4.26 2.64
C GLU A 160 -1.99 -2.89 2.02
N VAL A 161 -0.92 -2.22 1.59
CA VAL A 161 -1.02 -0.98 0.83
C VAL A 161 -1.06 -1.35 -0.66
N LEU A 162 -2.21 -1.12 -1.30
CA LEU A 162 -2.40 -1.43 -2.72
C LEU A 162 -1.82 -0.35 -3.65
N TYR A 163 -1.73 0.87 -3.15
CA TYR A 163 -1.27 2.01 -3.92
C TYR A 163 -0.72 3.08 -2.99
N GLN A 164 0.40 3.68 -3.40
CA GLN A 164 0.96 4.87 -2.75
C GLN A 164 1.71 5.70 -3.79
N PHE A 165 1.28 6.95 -4.00
CA PHE A 165 1.91 7.86 -4.93
C PHE A 165 1.44 9.30 -4.69
N GLU A 166 2.36 10.28 -4.77
CA GLU A 166 2.08 11.73 -4.72
C GLU A 166 1.14 12.14 -3.56
N GLY A 167 1.40 11.63 -2.37
CA GLY A 167 0.61 11.95 -1.18
C GLY A 167 -0.73 11.22 -1.09
N GLN A 168 -1.01 10.30 -2.00
CA GLN A 168 -2.16 9.41 -1.93
C GLN A 168 -1.75 8.01 -1.47
N ALA A 169 -2.64 7.30 -0.76
CA ALA A 169 -2.51 5.88 -0.51
C ALA A 169 -3.87 5.19 -0.44
N LEU A 170 -3.90 3.92 -0.86
CA LEU A 170 -5.04 3.03 -0.71
C LEU A 170 -4.63 1.85 0.16
N LEU A 171 -5.14 1.81 1.39
CA LEU A 171 -4.94 0.72 2.34
C LEU A 171 -6.11 -0.25 2.24
N HIS A 172 -5.81 -1.52 2.03
CA HIS A 172 -6.78 -2.61 1.96
C HIS A 172 -6.65 -3.50 3.20
N ILE A 173 -7.78 -3.81 3.80
CA ILE A 173 -7.90 -4.74 4.92
C ILE A 173 -8.94 -5.78 4.56
N ALA A 174 -8.50 -7.03 4.42
CA ALA A 174 -9.33 -8.17 4.05
C ALA A 174 -9.53 -9.12 5.22
N PHE A 175 -10.78 -9.42 5.53
CA PHE A 175 -11.18 -10.43 6.51
C PHE A 175 -11.77 -11.62 5.78
N SER A 176 -11.25 -12.84 6.06
CA SER A 176 -11.75 -14.09 5.50
C SER A 176 -12.72 -14.76 6.47
N ALA A 177 -13.85 -15.23 5.97
CA ALA A 177 -14.92 -15.80 6.79
C ALA A 177 -14.51 -17.08 7.52
N ALA A 178 -15.03 -17.27 8.73
CA ALA A 178 -15.07 -18.56 9.43
C ALA A 178 -16.40 -19.31 9.18
N GLY A 179 -17.14 -18.90 8.17
CA GLY A 179 -18.46 -19.42 7.81
C GLY A 179 -19.07 -18.53 6.75
N ASN A 180 -20.12 -17.77 7.08
CA ASN A 180 -20.70 -16.76 6.19
C ASN A 180 -20.34 -15.35 6.67
N MET A 181 -19.54 -14.62 5.86
CA MET A 181 -19.11 -13.27 6.22
C MET A 181 -20.27 -12.26 6.25
N THR A 182 -21.29 -12.43 5.42
CA THR A 182 -22.47 -11.55 5.43
C THR A 182 -23.14 -11.51 6.80
N GLN A 183 -23.14 -12.62 7.54
CA GLN A 183 -23.67 -12.69 8.90
C GLN A 183 -22.69 -12.11 9.94
N ASN A 184 -21.38 -12.25 9.71
CA ASN A 184 -20.35 -11.84 10.65
C ASN A 184 -19.80 -10.43 10.40
N ALA A 185 -20.19 -9.76 9.32
CA ALA A 185 -19.59 -8.48 8.89
C ALA A 185 -19.69 -7.38 9.96
N THR A 186 -20.82 -7.27 10.65
CA THR A 186 -21.00 -6.26 11.70
C THR A 186 -20.08 -6.51 12.89
N PRO A 187 -20.10 -7.68 13.56
CA PRO A 187 -19.19 -7.93 14.68
C PRO A 187 -17.70 -7.90 14.29
N VAL A 188 -17.33 -8.31 13.07
CA VAL A 188 -15.96 -8.19 12.57
C VAL A 188 -15.54 -6.73 12.44
N ARG A 189 -16.39 -5.91 11.87
CA ARG A 189 -16.12 -4.47 11.71
C ARG A 189 -16.05 -3.75 13.05
N GLU A 190 -16.95 -4.04 13.98
CA GLU A 190 -16.93 -3.49 15.34
C GLU A 190 -15.63 -3.86 16.06
N ALA A 191 -15.27 -5.13 16.07
CA ALA A 191 -14.01 -5.59 16.66
C ALA A 191 -12.78 -4.92 16.03
N PHE A 192 -12.79 -4.70 14.72
CA PHE A 192 -11.70 -3.98 14.03
C PHE A 192 -11.61 -2.53 14.51
N TYR A 193 -12.71 -1.80 14.57
CA TYR A 193 -12.70 -0.40 15.01
C TYR A 193 -12.38 -0.25 16.49
N ASP A 194 -12.84 -1.17 17.35
CA ASP A 194 -12.48 -1.21 18.78
C ASP A 194 -10.97 -1.45 18.94
N TRP A 195 -10.41 -2.40 18.19
CA TRP A 195 -8.97 -2.64 18.18
C TRP A 195 -8.22 -1.42 17.68
N LEU A 196 -8.68 -0.77 16.61
CA LEU A 196 -8.06 0.41 16.03
C LEU A 196 -8.06 1.60 17.02
N ALA A 197 -9.17 1.80 17.72
CA ALA A 197 -9.30 2.82 18.77
C ALA A 197 -8.32 2.53 19.92
N TYR A 198 -8.24 1.29 20.40
CA TYR A 198 -7.27 0.88 21.41
C TYR A 198 -5.83 1.10 20.90
N PHE A 199 -5.51 0.63 19.68
CA PHE A 199 -4.18 0.82 19.10
C PHE A 199 -3.82 2.30 18.98
N ASN A 200 -4.75 3.17 18.66
CA ASN A 200 -4.52 4.62 18.62
C ASN A 200 -4.02 5.18 19.96
N THR A 201 -4.39 4.58 21.09
CA THR A 201 -3.85 4.97 22.41
C THR A 201 -2.43 4.42 22.67
N GLN A 202 -2.03 3.35 21.97
CA GLN A 202 -0.77 2.62 22.20
C GLN A 202 0.30 2.87 21.12
N GLN A 203 -0.05 3.50 20.01
CA GLN A 203 0.78 3.62 18.80
C GLN A 203 2.16 4.24 19.06
N ASN A 204 2.28 5.12 20.03
CA ASN A 204 3.54 5.78 20.39
C ASN A 204 4.31 5.06 21.51
N HIS A 205 3.89 3.86 21.91
CA HIS A 205 4.57 3.13 22.97
C HIS A 205 5.98 2.74 22.53
N PRO A 206 7.04 3.08 23.30
CA PRO A 206 8.42 2.83 22.91
C PRO A 206 8.72 1.37 22.55
N ALA A 207 8.12 0.41 23.28
CA ALA A 207 8.31 -1.01 23.00
C ALA A 207 7.83 -1.41 21.60
N LEU A 208 6.72 -0.84 21.09
CA LEU A 208 6.22 -1.12 19.75
C LEU A 208 7.14 -0.55 18.66
N ARG A 209 7.68 0.65 18.89
CA ARG A 209 8.68 1.27 18.01
C ARG A 209 9.96 0.45 17.96
N ASN A 210 10.46 0.02 19.11
CA ASN A 210 11.67 -0.80 19.20
C ASN A 210 11.47 -2.18 18.54
N GLU A 211 10.33 -2.84 18.76
CA GLU A 211 9.98 -4.10 18.11
C GLU A 211 9.99 -3.94 16.57
N PHE A 212 9.40 -2.87 16.06
CA PHE A 212 9.36 -2.60 14.62
C PHE A 212 10.77 -2.38 14.05
N GLN A 213 11.57 -1.54 14.71
CA GLN A 213 12.95 -1.26 14.30
C GLN A 213 13.81 -2.53 14.30
N TRP A 214 13.70 -3.34 15.35
CA TRP A 214 14.44 -4.59 15.45
C TRP A 214 14.04 -5.59 14.35
N LEU A 215 12.74 -5.76 14.10
CA LEU A 215 12.24 -6.63 13.02
C LEU A 215 12.69 -6.17 11.64
N ARG A 216 12.71 -4.86 11.41
CA ARG A 216 13.21 -4.28 10.15
C ARG A 216 14.70 -4.51 9.99
N GLN A 217 15.48 -4.24 11.03
CA GLN A 217 16.93 -4.47 11.00
C GLN A 217 17.24 -5.94 10.69
N ARG A 218 16.57 -6.85 11.39
CA ARG A 218 16.76 -8.29 11.14
C ARG A 218 16.34 -8.71 9.73
N GLN A 219 15.29 -8.12 9.19
CA GLN A 219 14.89 -8.38 7.81
C GLN A 219 15.97 -7.95 6.82
N LEU A 220 16.57 -6.77 7.01
CA LEU A 220 17.67 -6.29 6.15
C LEU A 220 18.89 -7.21 6.24
N GLU A 221 19.24 -7.72 7.42
CA GLU A 221 20.39 -8.63 7.63
C GLU A 221 20.26 -9.97 6.89
N VAL A 222 19.02 -10.44 6.66
CA VAL A 222 18.76 -11.70 5.94
C VAL A 222 18.30 -11.51 4.51
N SER A 223 18.20 -10.25 4.05
CA SER A 223 17.76 -9.92 2.69
C SER A 223 18.85 -10.22 1.66
N SER A 224 18.43 -10.66 0.50
CA SER A 224 19.32 -10.79 -0.66
C SER A 224 19.77 -9.41 -1.17
N ALA A 225 20.87 -9.36 -1.95
CA ALA A 225 21.34 -8.12 -2.55
C ALA A 225 20.27 -7.41 -3.39
N LEU A 226 19.42 -8.16 -4.10
CA LEU A 226 18.32 -7.60 -4.88
C LEU A 226 17.23 -6.97 -3.98
N GLU A 227 16.90 -7.60 -2.86
CA GLU A 227 15.93 -7.06 -1.90
C GLU A 227 16.46 -5.79 -1.23
N LEU A 228 17.76 -5.76 -0.89
CA LEU A 228 18.41 -4.56 -0.37
C LEU A 228 18.41 -3.42 -1.39
N ALA A 229 18.75 -3.70 -2.65
CA ALA A 229 18.70 -2.70 -3.70
C ALA A 229 17.28 -2.15 -3.94
N ARG A 230 16.26 -3.00 -3.87
CA ARG A 230 14.85 -2.57 -3.93
C ARG A 230 14.46 -1.68 -2.75
N ALA A 231 14.86 -2.08 -1.54
CA ALA A 231 14.56 -1.30 -0.34
C ALA A 231 15.19 0.10 -0.40
N ASP A 232 16.40 0.19 -0.95
CA ASP A 232 17.10 1.46 -1.17
C ASP A 232 16.40 2.32 -2.23
N CYS A 233 16.08 1.76 -3.40
CA CYS A 233 15.29 2.46 -4.43
C CYS A 233 13.93 2.96 -3.93
N GLU A 234 13.29 2.23 -3.03
CA GLU A 234 12.02 2.60 -2.41
C GLU A 234 12.20 3.53 -1.19
N GLN A 235 13.44 3.95 -0.88
CA GLN A 235 13.80 4.81 0.25
C GLN A 235 13.25 4.30 1.59
N ARG A 236 13.25 2.99 1.78
CA ARG A 236 12.76 2.36 3.01
C ARG A 236 13.72 2.61 4.16
N VAL A 237 13.32 3.46 5.10
CA VAL A 237 14.11 3.75 6.31
C VAL A 237 13.99 2.64 7.36
N PRO A 238 15.05 2.37 8.15
CA PRO A 238 15.07 1.23 9.07
C PRO A 238 14.18 1.39 10.31
N GLY A 239 13.70 2.58 10.62
CA GLY A 239 12.96 2.84 11.86
C GLY A 239 11.74 3.74 11.70
N LEU A 240 10.93 3.82 12.75
CA LEU A 240 9.77 4.71 12.84
C LEU A 240 10.22 6.05 13.43
N SER A 241 10.45 7.05 12.57
CA SER A 241 10.80 8.42 12.97
C SER A 241 9.63 9.12 13.70
N ASP A 242 9.91 10.22 14.39
CA ASP A 242 8.84 11.01 15.03
C ASP A 242 7.85 11.59 14.00
N GLN A 243 8.33 11.90 12.81
CA GLN A 243 7.46 12.29 11.69
C GLN A 243 6.55 11.15 11.24
N ALA A 244 7.06 9.92 11.17
CA ALA A 244 6.25 8.75 10.85
C ALA A 244 5.22 8.43 11.95
N VAL A 245 5.56 8.65 13.23
CA VAL A 245 4.60 8.54 14.34
C VAL A 245 3.49 9.59 14.23
N ALA A 246 3.85 10.84 13.91
CA ALA A 246 2.86 11.89 13.68
C ALA A 246 1.95 11.57 12.46
N ALA A 247 2.55 11.06 11.37
CA ALA A 247 1.80 10.59 10.21
C ALA A 247 0.85 9.45 10.57
N LEU A 248 1.29 8.48 11.38
CA LEU A 248 0.47 7.38 11.87
C LEU A 248 -0.75 7.88 12.66
N ALA A 249 -0.55 8.85 13.54
CA ALA A 249 -1.67 9.46 14.29
C ALA A 249 -2.72 10.07 13.35
N GLY A 250 -2.27 10.77 12.32
CA GLY A 250 -3.16 11.33 11.29
C GLY A 250 -3.91 10.27 10.47
N LEU A 251 -3.25 9.15 10.11
CA LEU A 251 -3.88 8.01 9.46
C LEU A 251 -4.97 7.37 10.33
N LEU A 252 -4.67 7.11 11.60
CA LEU A 252 -5.61 6.51 12.54
C LEU A 252 -6.84 7.39 12.77
N GLN A 253 -6.66 8.71 12.85
CA GLN A 253 -7.77 9.65 12.97
C GLN A 253 -8.69 9.62 11.75
N GLN A 254 -8.14 9.47 10.54
CA GLN A 254 -8.93 9.37 9.31
C GLN A 254 -9.65 8.02 9.19
N MET A 255 -9.09 6.95 9.77
CA MET A 255 -9.69 5.61 9.74
C MET A 255 -10.78 5.42 10.78
N LEU A 256 -10.68 6.07 11.94
CA LEU A 256 -11.66 5.96 12.98
C LEU A 256 -12.96 6.67 12.58
N PRO A 257 -14.14 6.08 12.86
CA PRO A 257 -15.40 6.76 12.63
C PRO A 257 -15.48 8.04 13.50
N PRO A 258 -16.12 9.10 13.00
CA PRO A 258 -16.29 10.31 13.80
C PRO A 258 -17.00 9.94 15.11
N VAL A 259 -16.45 10.44 16.23
CA VAL A 259 -17.05 10.24 17.56
C VAL A 259 -18.44 10.87 17.52
N GLN A 260 -19.49 10.05 17.55
CA GLN A 260 -20.84 10.56 17.73
C GLN A 260 -20.92 11.18 19.13
N PRO A 261 -21.28 12.47 19.27
CA PRO A 261 -21.53 13.02 20.59
C PRO A 261 -22.60 12.15 21.24
N ALA A 262 -22.31 11.71 22.47
CA ALA A 262 -23.29 10.96 23.26
C ALA A 262 -24.63 11.70 23.24
N ALA A 263 -25.67 11.03 22.78
CA ALA A 263 -27.04 11.61 22.82
C ALA A 263 -27.33 11.98 24.29
N GLY A 264 -27.30 13.28 24.56
CA GLY A 264 -27.67 13.77 25.89
C GLY A 264 -29.06 13.28 26.18
N HIS A 265 -29.19 12.48 27.24
CA HIS A 265 -30.48 12.20 27.79
C HIS A 265 -31.09 13.54 28.29
N ALA A 266 -32.08 14.03 27.55
CA ALA A 266 -32.92 15.12 27.98
C ALA A 266 -34.01 14.57 28.93
#